data_b40499d152d7898f89d4a9ff828d6312
#
_entry.id   b40499d152d7898f89d4a9ff828d6312
#
_cell.length_a   1.000
_cell.length_b   1.000
_cell.length_c   1.000
_cell.angle_alpha   90.00
_cell.angle_beta   90.00
_cell.angle_gamma   90.00
#
_symmetry.space_group_name_H-M   'P 1'
#
loop_
_entity.id
_entity.type
_entity.pdbx_description
1 polymer ?
#
loop_
_entity_poly.entity_id
_entity_poly.type
_entity_poly.pdbx_seq_one_letter_code
_entity_poly.pdbx_strand_id
1 'polypeptide(L)'
;MERFFNTAGPQKPDIHYTIDPLARFDLDDVLMLIRQQKYFVLHAPRQTGKTSCMLALCELLNRQGDYLAVYANVEAGQASRDNVENVIGSTCDTLAERFRQILKSDQPLEIRESTRSLKGDSMLAVFLQRLSEALPKPIVLIIDEIDALVGDSLISVL
;
A
#
# COMPACT_ATOMS: atom_id res chain seq x y z
N MET A 1 -16.22 24.90 -13.77
CA MET A 1 -15.82 25.22 -12.39
C MET A 1 -14.40 25.75 -12.46
N GLU A 2 -14.07 26.87 -11.79
CA GLU A 2 -12.73 27.41 -11.80
C GLU A 2 -11.81 26.54 -10.93
N ARG A 3 -10.60 26.18 -11.44
CA ARG A 3 -9.63 25.38 -10.70
C ARG A 3 -8.86 26.26 -9.72
N PHE A 4 -8.42 25.69 -8.60
CA PHE A 4 -7.59 26.35 -7.60
C PHE A 4 -6.43 25.48 -7.14
N PHE A 5 -5.44 26.08 -6.47
CA PHE A 5 -4.31 25.35 -5.89
C PHE A 5 -4.73 24.69 -4.57
N ASN A 6 -4.52 23.39 -4.47
CA ASN A 6 -4.76 22.66 -3.24
C ASN A 6 -3.63 22.90 -2.23
N THR A 7 -3.97 23.18 -0.99
CA THR A 7 -3.00 23.43 0.10
C THR A 7 -2.88 22.28 1.08
N ALA A 8 -3.79 21.28 1.01
CA ALA A 8 -3.79 20.14 1.93
C ALA A 8 -4.48 18.91 1.31
N GLY A 9 -3.98 17.73 1.65
CA GLY A 9 -4.52 16.45 1.20
C GLY A 9 -4.25 16.10 -0.27
N PRO A 10 -4.79 14.98 -0.76
CA PRO A 10 -4.59 14.52 -2.14
C PRO A 10 -5.15 15.49 -3.17
N GLN A 11 -4.45 15.62 -4.28
CA GLN A 11 -4.88 16.42 -5.43
C GLN A 11 -6.10 15.77 -6.11
N LYS A 12 -7.06 16.62 -6.53
CA LYS A 12 -8.23 16.21 -7.32
C LYS A 12 -8.19 16.95 -8.66
N PRO A 13 -7.92 16.25 -9.78
CA PRO A 13 -7.73 16.88 -11.09
C PRO A 13 -8.91 17.71 -11.59
N ASP A 14 -10.12 17.36 -11.15
CA ASP A 14 -11.35 18.03 -11.59
C ASP A 14 -11.46 19.48 -11.06
N ILE A 15 -10.90 19.74 -9.88
CA ILE A 15 -11.06 21.02 -9.17
C ILE A 15 -9.74 21.70 -8.82
N HIS A 16 -8.61 20.98 -8.90
CA HIS A 16 -7.29 21.52 -8.59
C HIS A 16 -6.43 21.68 -9.83
N TYR A 17 -5.49 22.64 -9.81
CA TYR A 17 -4.38 22.64 -10.75
C TYR A 17 -3.45 21.49 -10.37
N THR A 18 -3.32 20.50 -11.25
CA THR A 18 -2.50 19.30 -11.02
C THR A 18 -1.54 19.06 -12.16
N ILE A 19 -0.38 18.53 -11.84
CA ILE A 19 0.49 17.84 -12.79
C ILE A 19 0.10 16.35 -12.73
N ASP A 20 0.14 15.64 -13.86
CA ASP A 20 -0.09 14.19 -13.86
C ASP A 20 0.85 13.53 -12.84
N PRO A 21 0.32 12.85 -11.81
CA PRO A 21 1.14 12.20 -10.81
C PRO A 21 2.12 11.19 -11.41
N LEU A 22 1.76 10.50 -12.48
CA LEU A 22 2.60 9.50 -13.14
C LEU A 22 3.76 10.11 -13.95
N ALA A 23 3.66 11.39 -14.34
CA ALA A 23 4.74 12.11 -15.00
C ALA A 23 5.83 12.64 -14.05
N ARG A 24 5.70 12.39 -12.73
CA ARG A 24 6.59 12.96 -11.70
C ARG A 24 7.73 12.04 -11.29
N PHE A 25 7.77 10.83 -11.79
CA PHE A 25 8.82 9.83 -11.58
C PHE A 25 9.02 9.04 -12.87
N ASP A 26 10.11 8.30 -12.96
CA ASP A 26 10.35 7.42 -14.10
C ASP A 26 9.41 6.21 -14.01
N LEU A 27 8.27 6.32 -14.70
CA LEU A 27 7.23 5.29 -14.69
C LEU A 27 7.73 4.00 -15.34
N ASP A 28 8.53 4.08 -16.40
CA ASP A 28 9.01 2.90 -17.13
C ASP A 28 9.97 2.08 -16.26
N ASP A 29 10.85 2.75 -15.52
CA ASP A 29 11.73 2.11 -14.55
C ASP A 29 10.94 1.43 -13.43
N VAL A 30 9.95 2.11 -12.87
CA VAL A 30 9.08 1.53 -11.82
C VAL A 30 8.32 0.30 -12.35
N LEU A 31 7.74 0.38 -13.55
CA LEU A 31 7.04 -0.75 -14.15
C LEU A 31 8.01 -1.90 -14.47
N MET A 32 9.25 -1.61 -14.83
CA MET A 32 10.29 -2.63 -15.03
C MET A 32 10.61 -3.34 -13.70
N LEU A 33 10.79 -2.61 -12.60
CA LEU A 33 11.02 -3.19 -11.28
C LEU A 33 9.87 -4.09 -10.83
N ILE A 34 8.62 -3.67 -11.06
CA ILE A 34 7.43 -4.46 -10.77
C ILE A 34 7.43 -5.78 -11.58
N ARG A 35 7.68 -5.70 -12.90
CA ARG A 35 7.78 -6.89 -13.75
C ARG A 35 8.89 -7.86 -13.32
N GLN A 36 9.96 -7.33 -12.76
CA GLN A 36 11.07 -8.12 -12.21
C GLN A 36 10.82 -8.60 -10.78
N GLN A 37 9.65 -8.32 -10.20
CA GLN A 37 9.28 -8.68 -8.82
C GLN A 37 10.30 -8.18 -7.79
N LYS A 38 10.78 -6.93 -7.96
CA LYS A 38 11.76 -6.31 -7.08
C LYS A 38 11.09 -5.54 -5.95
N TYR A 39 11.74 -5.55 -4.78
CA TYR A 39 11.48 -4.58 -3.73
C TYR A 39 12.20 -3.28 -4.08
N PHE A 40 11.52 -2.17 -3.95
CA PHE A 40 12.12 -0.84 -4.17
C PHE A 40 11.43 0.21 -3.30
N VAL A 41 12.11 1.34 -3.09
CA VAL A 41 11.60 2.46 -2.31
C VAL A 41 11.49 3.68 -3.20
N LEU A 42 10.31 4.31 -3.19
CA LEU A 42 10.10 5.62 -3.79
C LEU A 42 10.40 6.69 -2.73
N HIS A 43 11.57 7.31 -2.86
CA HIS A 43 12.01 8.36 -1.95
C HIS A 43 11.79 9.75 -2.57
N ALA A 44 11.17 10.65 -1.81
CA ALA A 44 11.05 12.06 -2.17
C ALA A 44 10.81 12.91 -0.90
N PRO A 45 11.13 14.20 -0.92
CA PRO A 45 10.84 15.08 0.21
C PRO A 45 9.37 15.10 0.60
N ARG A 46 9.08 15.61 1.80
CA ARG A 46 7.69 15.80 2.25
C ARG A 46 6.95 16.76 1.31
N GLN A 47 5.64 16.58 1.19
CA GLN A 47 4.73 17.42 0.39
C GLN A 47 5.05 17.48 -1.11
N THR A 48 5.78 16.52 -1.64
CA THR A 48 6.07 16.41 -3.10
C THR A 48 5.03 15.59 -3.86
N GLY A 49 3.95 15.14 -3.20
CA GLY A 49 2.87 14.38 -3.84
C GLY A 49 3.15 12.88 -3.98
N LYS A 50 4.02 12.29 -3.16
CA LYS A 50 4.29 10.83 -3.15
C LYS A 50 3.02 10.00 -3.11
N THR A 51 2.14 10.28 -2.14
CA THR A 51 0.85 9.59 -2.00
C THR A 51 0.01 9.65 -3.27
N SER A 52 -0.06 10.82 -3.92
CA SER A 52 -0.79 10.97 -5.19
C SER A 52 -0.16 10.12 -6.31
N CYS A 53 1.17 10.05 -6.38
CA CYS A 53 1.88 9.20 -7.34
C CYS A 53 1.60 7.71 -7.07
N MET A 54 1.66 7.27 -5.81
CA MET A 54 1.41 5.88 -5.43
C MET A 54 -0.04 5.46 -5.69
N LEU A 55 -1.01 6.32 -5.40
CA LEU A 55 -2.42 6.06 -5.71
C LEU A 55 -2.67 5.98 -7.22
N ALA A 56 -2.07 6.88 -8.01
CA ALA A 56 -2.17 6.85 -9.47
C ALA A 56 -1.50 5.60 -10.07
N LEU A 57 -0.36 5.17 -9.53
CA LEU A 57 0.31 3.91 -9.92
C LEU A 57 -0.57 2.69 -9.60
N CYS A 58 -1.16 2.65 -8.40
CA CYS A 58 -2.08 1.60 -7.99
C CYS A 58 -3.28 1.50 -8.95
N GLU A 59 -3.87 2.65 -9.30
CA GLU A 59 -4.98 2.71 -10.25
C GLU A 59 -4.56 2.26 -11.65
N LEU A 60 -3.40 2.68 -12.14
CA LEU A 60 -2.85 2.26 -13.43
C LEU A 60 -2.71 0.74 -13.51
N LEU A 61 -2.05 0.12 -12.52
CA LEU A 61 -1.82 -1.32 -12.48
C LEU A 61 -3.12 -2.12 -12.44
N ASN A 62 -4.08 -1.67 -11.61
CA ASN A 62 -5.40 -2.32 -11.54
C ASN A 62 -6.19 -2.17 -12.85
N ARG A 63 -6.07 -1.03 -13.53
CA ARG A 63 -6.73 -0.79 -14.83
C ARG A 63 -6.11 -1.61 -15.96
N GLN A 64 -4.79 -1.83 -15.96
CA GLN A 64 -4.11 -2.72 -16.89
C GLN A 64 -4.55 -4.18 -16.72
N GLY A 65 -4.85 -4.58 -15.49
CA GLY A 65 -5.44 -5.86 -15.19
C GLY A 65 -4.48 -7.03 -15.03
N ASP A 66 -3.18 -6.82 -15.20
CA ASP A 66 -2.15 -7.86 -15.04
C ASP A 66 -1.83 -8.13 -13.57
N TYR A 67 -2.06 -7.16 -12.71
CA TYR A 67 -1.75 -7.18 -11.28
C TYR A 67 -2.99 -6.86 -10.45
N LEU A 68 -2.92 -7.21 -9.18
CA LEU A 68 -3.78 -6.70 -8.12
C LEU A 68 -2.93 -5.76 -7.25
N ALA A 69 -3.03 -4.47 -7.52
CA ALA A 69 -2.29 -3.45 -6.77
C ALA A 69 -3.10 -2.93 -5.60
N VAL A 70 -2.48 -2.89 -4.42
CA VAL A 70 -3.10 -2.42 -3.18
C VAL A 70 -2.22 -1.38 -2.52
N TYR A 71 -2.81 -0.24 -2.19
CA TYR A 71 -2.19 0.82 -1.42
C TYR A 71 -2.61 0.74 0.05
N ALA A 72 -1.64 0.78 0.95
CA ALA A 72 -1.86 0.84 2.39
C ALA A 72 -0.98 1.92 3.03
N ASN A 73 -1.59 2.74 3.89
CA ASN A 73 -0.90 3.65 4.78
C ASN A 73 -0.76 2.98 6.15
N VAL A 74 0.45 2.88 6.67
CA VAL A 74 0.74 2.21 7.95
C VAL A 74 0.98 3.19 9.10
N GLU A 75 0.73 4.49 8.90
CA GLU A 75 0.88 5.53 9.90
C GLU A 75 0.07 5.24 11.19
N ALA A 76 -1.09 4.60 11.06
CA ALA A 76 -1.91 4.22 12.22
C ALA A 76 -1.17 3.29 13.21
N GLY A 77 -0.16 2.54 12.76
CA GLY A 77 0.74 1.74 13.61
C GLY A 77 1.62 2.59 14.54
N GLN A 78 1.76 3.89 14.25
CA GLN A 78 2.58 4.82 15.03
C GLN A 78 2.15 4.90 16.51
N ALA A 79 0.87 4.79 16.80
CA ALA A 79 0.34 4.83 18.16
C ALA A 79 0.72 3.59 19.01
N SER A 80 1.14 2.50 18.37
CA SER A 80 1.50 1.21 19.00
C SER A 80 2.97 0.86 18.81
N ARG A 81 3.87 1.85 18.67
CA ARG A 81 5.30 1.68 18.34
C ARG A 81 6.04 0.67 19.22
N ASP A 82 5.66 0.59 20.50
CA ASP A 82 6.31 -0.29 21.48
C ASP A 82 5.78 -1.73 21.43
N ASN A 83 4.79 -2.02 20.58
CA ASN A 83 4.21 -3.34 20.46
C ASN A 83 4.15 -3.80 19.00
N VAL A 84 5.18 -4.51 18.57
CA VAL A 84 5.35 -5.05 17.21
C VAL A 84 4.14 -5.90 16.79
N GLU A 85 3.62 -6.74 17.67
CA GLU A 85 2.47 -7.60 17.36
C GLU A 85 1.22 -6.78 17.01
N ASN A 86 0.98 -5.69 17.74
CA ASN A 86 -0.15 -4.78 17.46
C ASN A 86 0.02 -4.05 16.13
N VAL A 87 1.24 -3.61 15.80
CA VAL A 87 1.56 -2.95 14.53
C VAL A 87 1.33 -3.91 13.36
N ILE A 88 1.88 -5.12 13.43
CA ILE A 88 1.71 -6.14 12.40
C ILE A 88 0.23 -6.52 12.26
N GLY A 89 -0.47 -6.73 13.38
CA GLY A 89 -1.90 -7.03 13.40
C GLY A 89 -2.73 -5.95 12.71
N SER A 90 -2.51 -4.68 13.05
CA SER A 90 -3.22 -3.54 12.44
C SER A 90 -2.88 -3.37 10.96
N THR A 91 -1.65 -3.65 10.56
CA THR A 91 -1.22 -3.66 9.16
C THR A 91 -1.97 -4.73 8.38
N CYS A 92 -2.04 -5.96 8.89
CA CYS A 92 -2.80 -7.05 8.27
C CYS A 92 -4.29 -6.72 8.18
N ASP A 93 -4.89 -6.12 9.22
CA ASP A 93 -6.30 -5.70 9.22
C ASP A 93 -6.54 -4.63 8.14
N THR A 94 -5.66 -3.64 8.03
CA THR A 94 -5.71 -2.60 6.99
C THR A 94 -5.62 -3.20 5.59
N LEU A 95 -4.68 -4.09 5.37
CA LEU A 95 -4.50 -4.77 4.08
C LEU A 95 -5.72 -5.62 3.72
N ALA A 96 -6.22 -6.44 4.64
CA ALA A 96 -7.40 -7.28 4.42
C ALA A 96 -8.61 -6.45 3.98
N GLU A 97 -8.85 -5.30 4.64
CA GLU A 97 -9.94 -4.40 4.29
C GLU A 97 -9.73 -3.76 2.91
N ARG A 98 -8.50 -3.37 2.55
CA ARG A 98 -8.18 -2.82 1.23
C ARG A 98 -8.39 -3.85 0.12
N PHE A 99 -7.93 -5.09 0.32
CA PHE A 99 -8.17 -6.18 -0.62
C PHE A 99 -9.67 -6.47 -0.77
N ARG A 100 -10.42 -6.49 0.34
CA ARG A 100 -11.87 -6.66 0.32
C ARG A 100 -12.56 -5.62 -0.57
N GLN A 101 -12.20 -4.35 -0.42
CA GLN A 101 -12.78 -3.24 -1.19
C GLN A 101 -12.50 -3.38 -2.70
N ILE A 102 -11.28 -3.78 -3.07
CA ILE A 102 -10.89 -3.92 -4.49
C ILE A 102 -11.55 -5.16 -5.11
N LEU A 103 -11.53 -6.28 -4.40
CA LEU A 103 -12.07 -7.56 -4.88
C LEU A 103 -13.59 -7.67 -4.78
N LYS A 104 -14.22 -6.82 -3.95
CA LYS A 104 -15.64 -6.90 -3.60
C LYS A 104 -16.01 -8.30 -3.07
N SER A 105 -15.14 -8.85 -2.23
CA SER A 105 -15.23 -10.19 -1.65
C SER A 105 -14.73 -10.18 -0.22
N ASP A 106 -15.35 -10.94 0.67
CA ASP A 106 -14.93 -11.07 2.07
C ASP A 106 -13.77 -12.07 2.27
N GLN A 107 -13.34 -12.78 1.23
CA GLN A 107 -12.23 -13.73 1.28
C GLN A 107 -10.97 -13.21 1.96
N PRO A 108 -10.49 -11.97 1.73
CA PRO A 108 -9.33 -11.43 2.44
C PRO A 108 -9.53 -11.32 3.95
N LEU A 109 -10.75 -11.03 4.40
CA LEU A 109 -11.09 -10.98 5.83
C LEU A 109 -11.07 -12.38 6.45
N GLU A 110 -11.59 -13.39 5.75
CA GLU A 110 -11.56 -14.79 6.19
C GLU A 110 -10.11 -15.29 6.31
N ILE A 111 -9.25 -14.97 5.34
CA ILE A 111 -7.82 -15.27 5.39
C ILE A 111 -7.18 -14.58 6.59
N ARG A 112 -7.49 -13.30 6.81
CA ARG A 112 -6.98 -12.55 7.96
C ARG A 112 -7.41 -13.19 9.29
N GLU A 113 -8.66 -13.57 9.42
CA GLU A 113 -9.18 -14.24 10.62
C GLU A 113 -8.43 -15.55 10.89
N SER A 114 -8.14 -16.33 9.85
CA SER A 114 -7.37 -17.59 9.96
C SER A 114 -5.92 -17.39 10.43
N THR A 115 -5.39 -16.17 10.38
CA THR A 115 -4.02 -15.83 10.80
C THR A 115 -3.96 -15.11 12.15
N ARG A 116 -5.09 -14.77 12.78
CA ARG A 116 -5.15 -14.02 14.05
C ARG A 116 -4.42 -14.67 15.21
N SER A 117 -4.38 -16.00 15.24
CA SER A 117 -3.69 -16.76 16.30
C SER A 117 -2.16 -16.78 16.15
N LEU A 118 -1.64 -16.37 15.00
CA LEU A 118 -0.21 -16.28 14.75
C LEU A 118 0.37 -15.06 15.47
N LYS A 119 1.65 -15.14 15.83
CA LYS A 119 2.35 -14.08 16.56
C LYS A 119 3.60 -13.64 15.82
N GLY A 120 3.99 -12.39 16.09
CA GLY A 120 5.21 -11.80 15.56
C GLY A 120 5.26 -11.76 14.05
N ASP A 121 6.45 -11.86 13.50
CA ASP A 121 6.77 -11.68 12.08
C ASP A 121 6.08 -12.69 11.17
N SER A 122 5.76 -13.89 11.70
CA SER A 122 5.08 -14.93 10.93
C SER A 122 3.65 -14.55 10.53
N MET A 123 2.98 -13.66 11.28
CA MET A 123 1.59 -13.27 11.00
C MET A 123 1.47 -12.60 9.63
N LEU A 124 2.28 -11.56 9.36
CA LEU A 124 2.25 -10.84 8.09
C LEU A 124 2.67 -11.73 6.92
N ALA A 125 3.76 -12.48 7.09
CA ALA A 125 4.27 -13.36 6.05
C ALA A 125 3.23 -14.43 5.65
N VAL A 126 2.63 -15.13 6.62
CA VAL A 126 1.61 -16.16 6.35
C VAL A 126 0.34 -15.54 5.78
N PHE A 127 -0.06 -14.35 6.24
CA PHE A 127 -1.22 -13.65 5.70
C PHE A 127 -1.02 -13.29 4.22
N LEU A 128 0.13 -12.70 3.86
CA LEU A 128 0.46 -12.36 2.47
C LEU A 128 0.61 -13.60 1.58
N GLN A 129 1.23 -14.68 2.11
CA GLN A 129 1.33 -15.95 1.40
C GLN A 129 -0.06 -16.50 1.06
N ARG A 130 -0.96 -16.62 2.04
CA ARG A 130 -2.33 -17.13 1.83
C ARG A 130 -3.12 -16.25 0.86
N LEU A 131 -2.95 -14.93 0.94
CA LEU A 131 -3.55 -14.02 -0.04
C LEU A 131 -3.03 -14.30 -1.46
N SER A 132 -1.71 -14.43 -1.63
CA SER A 132 -1.12 -14.67 -2.94
C SER A 132 -1.52 -16.01 -3.55
N GLU A 133 -1.71 -17.04 -2.73
CA GLU A 133 -2.19 -18.36 -3.16
C GLU A 133 -3.69 -18.36 -3.53
N ALA A 134 -4.49 -17.55 -2.83
CA ALA A 134 -5.94 -17.47 -3.03
C ALA A 134 -6.36 -16.56 -4.18
N LEU A 135 -5.51 -15.63 -4.60
CA LEU A 135 -5.85 -14.61 -5.59
C LEU A 135 -5.36 -14.98 -6.98
N PRO A 136 -6.14 -14.66 -8.04
CA PRO A 136 -5.86 -15.10 -9.40
C PRO A 136 -4.74 -14.32 -10.10
N LYS A 137 -4.25 -13.22 -9.49
CA LYS A 137 -3.25 -12.32 -10.07
C LYS A 137 -2.14 -12.03 -9.08
N PRO A 138 -0.92 -11.76 -9.60
CA PRO A 138 0.18 -11.29 -8.76
C PRO A 138 -0.19 -10.01 -8.01
N ILE A 139 0.22 -9.91 -6.75
CA ILE A 139 -0.03 -8.76 -5.89
C ILE A 139 1.10 -7.76 -6.03
N VAL A 140 0.74 -6.47 -6.17
CA VAL A 140 1.67 -5.34 -5.98
C VAL A 140 1.23 -4.58 -4.73
N LEU A 141 2.03 -4.67 -3.67
CA LEU A 141 1.78 -4.01 -2.42
C LEU A 141 2.54 -2.69 -2.36
N ILE A 142 1.82 -1.58 -2.21
CA ILE A 142 2.36 -0.23 -2.08
C ILE A 142 2.13 0.23 -0.65
N ILE A 143 3.19 0.36 0.14
CA ILE A 143 3.13 0.79 1.54
C ILE A 143 3.62 2.24 1.64
N ASP A 144 2.77 3.11 2.19
CA ASP A 144 3.09 4.51 2.46
C ASP A 144 3.30 4.75 3.96
N GLU A 145 4.09 5.78 4.29
CA GLU A 145 4.43 6.20 5.65
C GLU A 145 5.12 5.10 6.48
N ILE A 146 5.94 4.26 5.81
CA ILE A 146 6.66 3.17 6.47
C ILE A 146 7.67 3.69 7.51
N ASP A 147 8.14 4.94 7.38
CA ASP A 147 8.98 5.63 8.35
C ASP A 147 8.24 6.01 9.65
N ALA A 148 6.91 5.89 9.67
CA ALA A 148 6.14 5.95 10.91
C ALA A 148 6.42 4.75 11.85
N LEU A 149 6.85 3.62 11.27
CA LEU A 149 7.31 2.45 12.00
C LEU A 149 8.79 2.65 12.39
N VAL A 150 9.15 2.35 13.62
CA VAL A 150 10.53 2.49 14.13
C VAL A 150 11.00 1.22 14.82
N GLY A 151 12.33 1.01 14.84
CA GLY A 151 12.93 -0.13 15.51
C GLY A 151 12.46 -1.47 14.96
N ASP A 152 12.15 -2.40 15.85
CA ASP A 152 11.79 -3.78 15.51
C ASP A 152 10.51 -3.87 14.67
N SER A 153 9.58 -2.91 14.82
CA SER A 153 8.36 -2.86 14.03
C SER A 153 8.63 -2.60 12.55
N LEU A 154 9.61 -1.77 12.22
CA LEU A 154 10.02 -1.50 10.84
C LEU A 154 10.68 -2.75 10.22
N ILE A 155 11.58 -3.39 10.98
CA ILE A 155 12.28 -4.60 10.52
C ILE A 155 11.30 -5.73 10.26
N SER A 156 10.27 -5.87 11.09
CA SER A 156 9.27 -6.94 10.98
C SER A 156 8.27 -6.76 9.83
N VAL A 157 8.19 -5.58 9.24
CA VAL A 157 7.30 -5.31 8.09
C VAL A 157 8.07 -5.35 6.76
N LEU A 158 9.38 -5.11 6.79
CA LEU A 158 10.24 -5.18 5.61
C LEU A 158 10.70 -6.61 5.32
#